data_403ade51f329fb6b5f0efc07717ab838
#
_entry.id   403ade51f329fb6b5f0efc07717ab838
#
_cell.length_a   1.000
_cell.length_b   1.000
_cell.length_c   1.000
_cell.angle_alpha   90.00
_cell.angle_beta   90.00
_cell.angle_gamma   90.00
#
_symmetry.space_group_name_H-M   'P 1'
#
loop_
_entity.id
_entity.type
_entity.pdbx_description
1 polymer ?
#
loop_
_entity_poly.entity_id
_entity_poly.type
_entity_poly.pdbx_seq_one_letter_code
_entity_poly.pdbx_strand_id
1 'polypeptide(L)'
;MTSPLVPISPPNPARPVGQPLLQIVPSTSCLQCDVCCRFPERDSFLRPFFTADEIQSAVAAGLAPELFPTAGGAQIDLVPNPSGEGYLCPGFDSATSHCRIYEVRPLDCRLYPFALMWDAEHAHVVLGWDTKCPYMREASSSLVDQAADAVAQWIEQDERVATLARYPRLIGRFQDDVIPVRTLARVTECVQQGRMQISRQPFTLQDRGRLEAALAATAGFQETPLAAASFAYHYIWRHRLTYTWADVEGHLCLFAESPDGIFLTLPPLGKGPIDKPTAAAFRVMREWNGDSPVSRMDNVPEACVPALRALGYEVTQKEPDYLYAAADLVDLAGEAYRSPRAACNRFMREQGGVLEPYDVRDQTACLSLFREWKEQKLRSGAHEWANALLDDAAGAHETALCAATELGLTGAVLRVAGRIRAYTLGLWLNRSVFCILLEVADRDMVGAGAFVFREFCRQALAKGACWINTMDDSGLPSLAKAKQWYHPRRLLPNYVVTECRR
;
A
#
# COMPACT_ATOMS: atom_id res chain seq x y z
N MET A 1 19.41 -1.72 -43.39
CA MET A 1 20.77 -1.17 -43.16
C MET A 1 21.03 -1.20 -41.68
N THR A 2 21.85 -2.13 -41.21
CA THR A 2 22.17 -2.26 -39.78
C THR A 2 23.16 -1.15 -39.41
N SER A 3 22.67 -0.14 -38.67
CA SER A 3 23.59 0.81 -38.03
C SER A 3 24.44 0.09 -37.00
N PRO A 4 25.76 0.28 -36.99
CA PRO A 4 26.63 -0.37 -36.02
C PRO A 4 26.37 0.16 -34.60
N LEU A 5 26.41 -0.74 -33.62
CA LEU A 5 26.43 -0.40 -32.19
C LEU A 5 27.62 0.50 -31.91
N VAL A 6 27.38 1.71 -31.41
CA VAL A 6 28.43 2.69 -31.10
C VAL A 6 28.86 2.50 -29.64
N PRO A 7 30.15 2.29 -29.34
CA PRO A 7 30.64 2.22 -27.97
C PRO A 7 30.51 3.59 -27.29
N ILE A 8 30.05 3.60 -26.04
CA ILE A 8 29.97 4.80 -25.20
C ILE A 8 31.38 5.20 -24.79
N SER A 9 31.83 6.35 -25.26
CA SER A 9 33.04 7.14 -24.91
C SER A 9 34.29 6.45 -24.34
N PRO A 10 35.49 6.96 -24.63
CA PRO A 10 36.72 6.42 -24.11
C PRO A 10 36.78 6.52 -22.57
N PRO A 11 37.38 5.55 -21.87
CA PRO A 11 37.40 5.47 -20.42
C PRO A 11 38.15 6.65 -19.80
N ASN A 12 37.57 7.19 -18.70
CA ASN A 12 38.27 8.06 -17.80
C ASN A 12 39.53 7.33 -17.25
N PRO A 13 40.73 7.92 -17.29
CA PRO A 13 42.00 7.24 -16.96
C PRO A 13 42.16 6.74 -15.52
N ALA A 14 41.15 6.92 -14.66
CA ALA A 14 41.14 6.46 -13.26
C ALA A 14 40.27 5.19 -13.04
N ARG A 15 39.69 4.54 -14.09
CA ARG A 15 38.87 3.33 -13.95
C ARG A 15 39.57 2.08 -14.49
N PRO A 16 39.46 0.90 -13.81
CA PRO A 16 39.93 -0.35 -14.35
C PRO A 16 39.24 -0.68 -15.68
N VAL A 17 40.02 -1.19 -16.65
CA VAL A 17 39.61 -1.43 -18.01
C VAL A 17 38.68 -2.64 -18.11
N GLY A 18 37.35 -2.41 -17.91
CA GLY A 18 36.31 -3.36 -18.27
C GLY A 18 35.72 -3.05 -19.65
N GLN A 19 35.12 -4.03 -20.33
CA GLN A 19 34.44 -3.78 -21.59
C GLN A 19 33.39 -2.66 -21.43
N PRO A 20 33.30 -1.68 -22.36
CA PRO A 20 32.33 -0.60 -22.30
C PRO A 20 30.89 -1.17 -22.43
N LEU A 21 29.94 -0.58 -21.72
CA LEU A 21 28.52 -0.90 -21.88
C LEU A 21 28.08 -0.54 -23.30
N LEU A 22 27.45 -1.48 -24.01
CA LEU A 22 26.87 -1.24 -25.32
C LEU A 22 25.56 -0.46 -25.17
N GLN A 23 25.47 0.67 -25.87
CA GLN A 23 24.23 1.46 -25.92
C GLN A 23 23.43 1.08 -27.16
N ILE A 24 22.21 0.55 -26.99
CA ILE A 24 21.33 0.18 -28.11
C ILE A 24 20.75 1.41 -28.80
N VAL A 25 20.40 2.48 -28.05
CA VAL A 25 19.85 3.73 -28.60
C VAL A 25 21.00 4.62 -29.05
N PRO A 26 21.05 5.05 -30.32
CA PRO A 26 22.04 6.02 -30.77
C PRO A 26 21.99 7.32 -29.96
N SER A 27 23.14 7.88 -29.62
CA SER A 27 23.23 9.14 -28.87
C SER A 27 22.45 10.27 -29.55
N THR A 28 22.45 10.32 -30.88
CA THR A 28 21.69 11.33 -31.64
C THR A 28 20.18 11.24 -31.43
N SER A 29 19.63 10.05 -31.23
CA SER A 29 18.21 9.84 -30.92
C SER A 29 17.95 10.15 -29.45
N CYS A 30 18.82 9.71 -28.55
CA CYS A 30 18.71 9.93 -27.11
C CYS A 30 18.76 11.42 -26.73
N LEU A 31 19.65 12.20 -27.38
CA LEU A 31 19.78 13.64 -27.14
C LEU A 31 18.64 14.49 -27.71
N GLN A 32 17.72 13.91 -28.45
CA GLN A 32 16.51 14.57 -28.97
C GLN A 32 15.25 14.09 -28.26
N CYS A 33 15.39 13.33 -27.17
CA CYS A 33 14.32 12.71 -26.45
C CYS A 33 14.39 13.08 -24.95
N ASP A 34 13.26 13.24 -24.32
CA ASP A 34 13.14 13.63 -22.91
C ASP A 34 12.36 12.62 -22.04
N VAL A 35 11.94 11.50 -22.62
CA VAL A 35 11.04 10.52 -21.97
C VAL A 35 11.59 10.04 -20.62
N CYS A 36 12.85 9.60 -20.58
CA CYS A 36 13.46 9.09 -19.35
C CYS A 36 13.91 10.19 -18.35
N CYS A 37 13.74 11.48 -18.71
CA CYS A 37 14.11 12.62 -17.86
C CYS A 37 12.89 13.36 -17.30
N ARG A 38 11.66 12.92 -17.60
CA ARG A 38 10.39 13.50 -17.12
C ARG A 38 9.68 12.54 -16.17
N PHE A 39 9.12 13.10 -15.11
CA PHE A 39 8.47 12.34 -14.05
C PHE A 39 7.14 12.98 -13.67
N PRO A 40 6.07 12.19 -13.45
CA PRO A 40 4.77 12.73 -13.05
C PRO A 40 4.79 13.28 -11.62
N GLU A 41 5.61 12.69 -10.74
CA GLU A 41 5.64 12.98 -9.30
C GLU A 41 7.06 13.28 -8.83
N ARG A 42 7.16 14.13 -7.78
CA ARG A 42 8.45 14.55 -7.21
C ARG A 42 9.24 13.37 -6.62
N ASP A 43 8.56 12.44 -6.01
CA ASP A 43 9.11 11.26 -5.34
C ASP A 43 9.00 9.99 -6.18
N SER A 44 8.85 10.13 -7.50
CA SER A 44 8.79 9.01 -8.43
C SER A 44 9.90 7.99 -8.15
N PHE A 45 9.53 6.73 -8.03
CA PHE A 45 10.48 5.63 -7.85
C PHE A 45 11.36 5.37 -9.08
N LEU A 46 11.00 5.92 -10.23
CA LEU A 46 11.77 5.85 -11.48
C LEU A 46 12.94 6.85 -11.54
N ARG A 47 13.13 7.66 -10.51
CA ARG A 47 14.27 8.58 -10.45
C ARG A 47 15.58 7.81 -10.52
N PRO A 48 16.55 8.27 -11.33
CA PRO A 48 17.80 7.54 -11.45
C PRO A 48 18.56 7.48 -10.13
N PHE A 49 19.08 6.30 -9.82
CA PHE A 49 19.94 6.06 -8.67
C PHE A 49 21.41 6.31 -9.05
N PHE A 50 22.13 6.97 -8.16
CA PHE A 50 23.57 7.23 -8.27
C PHE A 50 24.30 6.52 -7.13
N THR A 51 25.34 5.75 -7.44
CA THR A 51 26.29 5.25 -6.47
C THR A 51 27.13 6.41 -5.88
N ALA A 52 27.86 6.18 -4.81
CA ALA A 52 28.69 7.22 -4.20
C ALA A 52 29.69 7.85 -5.18
N ASP A 53 30.33 7.03 -6.01
CA ASP A 53 31.31 7.50 -7.02
C ASP A 53 30.63 8.27 -8.16
N GLU A 54 29.42 7.86 -8.54
CA GLU A 54 28.63 8.52 -9.57
C GLU A 54 28.09 9.88 -9.07
N ILE A 55 27.73 10.00 -7.79
CA ILE A 55 27.39 11.29 -7.16
C ILE A 55 28.58 12.25 -7.26
N GLN A 56 29.78 11.81 -6.87
CA GLN A 56 30.99 12.64 -6.97
C GLN A 56 31.23 13.10 -8.41
N SER A 57 31.09 12.19 -9.39
CA SER A 57 31.25 12.50 -10.82
C SER A 57 30.20 13.51 -11.31
N ALA A 58 28.94 13.35 -10.89
CA ALA A 58 27.83 14.23 -11.27
C ALA A 58 27.98 15.63 -10.65
N VAL A 59 28.43 15.71 -9.40
CA VAL A 59 28.72 16.99 -8.73
C VAL A 59 29.91 17.71 -9.40
N ALA A 60 30.98 16.98 -9.73
CA ALA A 60 32.11 17.53 -10.49
C ALA A 60 31.67 18.01 -11.90
N ALA A 61 30.65 17.43 -12.50
CA ALA A 61 30.05 17.86 -13.76
C ALA A 61 29.01 19.00 -13.61
N GLY A 62 28.81 19.53 -12.40
CA GLY A 62 28.01 20.73 -12.12
C GLY A 62 26.62 20.52 -11.56
N LEU A 63 26.28 19.32 -11.09
CA LEU A 63 25.06 19.14 -10.30
C LEU A 63 25.30 19.59 -8.85
N ALA A 64 24.30 20.21 -8.24
CA ALA A 64 24.38 20.64 -6.84
C ALA A 64 24.35 19.41 -5.90
N PRO A 65 25.25 19.34 -4.90
CA PRO A 65 25.32 18.18 -3.99
C PRO A 65 24.05 17.99 -3.16
N GLU A 66 23.26 19.04 -2.92
CA GLU A 66 22.00 19.05 -2.16
C GLU A 66 20.89 18.26 -2.89
N LEU A 67 21.08 17.95 -4.18
CA LEU A 67 20.16 17.12 -4.96
C LEU A 67 20.26 15.63 -4.59
N PHE A 68 21.22 15.25 -3.79
CA PHE A 68 21.43 13.88 -3.36
C PHE A 68 21.21 13.78 -1.83
N PRO A 69 20.12 13.13 -1.39
CA PRO A 69 19.82 12.99 0.05
C PRO A 69 20.92 12.36 0.87
N THR A 70 21.75 11.50 0.27
CA THR A 70 22.91 10.89 0.92
C THR A 70 24.11 10.80 -0.03
N ALA A 71 25.32 11.02 0.49
CA ALA A 71 26.56 10.88 -0.29
C ALA A 71 26.97 9.41 -0.54
N GLY A 72 26.40 8.46 0.20
CA GLY A 72 26.73 7.03 0.10
C GLY A 72 26.03 6.29 -1.05
N GLY A 73 25.19 6.98 -1.80
CA GLY A 73 24.36 6.49 -2.89
C GLY A 73 22.92 6.90 -2.68
N ALA A 74 22.30 7.50 -3.70
CA ALA A 74 20.93 8.03 -3.60
C ALA A 74 20.23 8.10 -4.96
N GLN A 75 18.92 8.09 -4.96
CA GLN A 75 18.13 8.64 -6.05
C GLN A 75 18.22 10.17 -6.02
N ILE A 76 18.35 10.77 -7.20
CA ILE A 76 18.44 12.22 -7.31
C ILE A 76 17.08 12.89 -7.02
N ASP A 77 17.08 14.03 -6.31
CA ASP A 77 15.90 14.83 -6.10
C ASP A 77 15.51 15.56 -7.40
N LEU A 78 14.23 15.46 -7.76
CA LEU A 78 13.69 16.09 -8.96
C LEU A 78 13.37 17.56 -8.73
N VAL A 79 13.40 18.33 -9.82
CA VAL A 79 13.01 19.73 -9.84
C VAL A 79 11.66 19.91 -10.56
N PRO A 80 10.82 20.90 -10.18
CA PRO A 80 9.59 21.17 -10.89
C PRO A 80 9.86 21.48 -12.38
N ASN A 81 8.98 20.99 -13.26
CA ASN A 81 9.06 21.30 -14.68
C ASN A 81 8.68 22.79 -14.93
N PRO A 82 9.58 23.64 -15.40
CA PRO A 82 9.30 25.06 -15.63
C PRO A 82 8.31 25.32 -16.79
N SER A 83 8.12 24.31 -17.65
CA SER A 83 7.32 24.44 -18.88
C SER A 83 5.94 23.78 -18.81
N GLY A 84 5.55 23.19 -17.67
CA GLY A 84 4.29 22.47 -17.55
C GLY A 84 4.17 21.64 -16.28
N GLU A 85 3.33 20.62 -16.33
CA GLU A 85 3.10 19.71 -15.19
C GLU A 85 4.25 18.73 -14.98
N GLY A 86 4.36 18.21 -13.75
CA GLY A 86 5.34 17.20 -13.36
C GLY A 86 6.71 17.76 -13.01
N TYR A 87 7.72 16.86 -13.06
CA TYR A 87 9.06 17.11 -12.58
C TYR A 87 10.10 16.67 -13.62
N LEU A 88 11.30 17.24 -13.52
CA LEU A 88 12.44 16.93 -14.38
C LEU A 88 13.63 16.42 -13.56
N CYS A 89 14.42 15.55 -14.18
CA CYS A 89 15.78 15.31 -13.72
C CYS A 89 16.59 16.62 -13.74
N PRO A 90 17.24 17.05 -12.65
CA PRO A 90 18.02 18.29 -12.64
C PRO A 90 19.22 18.28 -13.59
N GLY A 91 19.65 17.13 -14.09
CA GLY A 91 20.63 17.01 -15.16
C GLY A 91 20.09 17.32 -16.56
N PHE A 92 18.75 17.38 -16.74
CA PHE A 92 18.13 17.65 -18.02
C PHE A 92 17.94 19.16 -18.25
N ASP A 93 18.36 19.62 -19.42
CA ASP A 93 18.13 20.99 -19.88
C ASP A 93 16.96 21.03 -20.85
N SER A 94 15.85 21.60 -20.41
CA SER A 94 14.61 21.68 -21.20
C SER A 94 14.71 22.62 -22.41
N ALA A 95 15.68 23.55 -22.44
CA ALA A 95 15.86 24.46 -23.56
C ALA A 95 16.57 23.81 -24.74
N THR A 96 17.48 22.87 -24.46
CA THR A 96 18.26 22.17 -25.48
C THR A 96 17.86 20.72 -25.68
N SER A 97 17.01 20.17 -24.79
CA SER A 97 16.68 18.75 -24.67
C SER A 97 17.90 17.83 -24.41
N HIS A 98 18.97 18.40 -23.85
CA HIS A 98 20.20 17.66 -23.59
C HIS A 98 20.39 17.34 -22.10
N CYS A 99 21.00 16.19 -21.84
CA CYS A 99 21.48 15.86 -20.50
C CYS A 99 22.84 16.56 -20.27
N ARG A 100 22.91 17.48 -19.29
CA ARG A 100 24.14 18.23 -18.92
C ARG A 100 25.28 17.36 -18.40
N ILE A 101 24.89 16.18 -17.85
CA ILE A 101 25.85 15.19 -17.32
C ILE A 101 25.94 13.93 -18.19
N TYR A 102 25.64 14.05 -19.52
CA TYR A 102 25.53 12.90 -20.41
C TYR A 102 26.72 11.93 -20.34
N GLU A 103 27.94 12.46 -20.27
CA GLU A 103 29.19 11.67 -20.24
C GLU A 103 29.43 10.95 -18.90
N VAL A 104 28.86 11.47 -17.82
CA VAL A 104 28.97 10.93 -16.46
C VAL A 104 27.65 10.42 -15.88
N ARG A 105 26.72 10.06 -16.78
CA ARG A 105 25.44 9.50 -16.38
C ARG A 105 25.63 8.27 -15.48
N PRO A 106 24.79 8.10 -14.43
CA PRO A 106 24.86 6.91 -13.59
C PRO A 106 24.54 5.64 -14.39
N LEU A 107 24.88 4.50 -13.81
CA LEU A 107 24.62 3.18 -14.42
C LEU A 107 23.16 3.04 -14.84
N ASP A 108 22.24 3.45 -14.00
CA ASP A 108 20.81 3.40 -14.23
C ASP A 108 20.41 4.10 -15.55
N CYS A 109 20.86 5.33 -15.76
CA CYS A 109 20.64 6.07 -17.02
C CYS A 109 21.39 5.47 -18.22
N ARG A 110 22.56 4.84 -18.01
CA ARG A 110 23.34 4.22 -19.10
C ARG A 110 22.74 2.92 -19.58
N LEU A 111 22.04 2.20 -18.68
CA LEU A 111 21.29 0.99 -19.02
C LEU A 111 20.07 1.29 -19.85
N TYR A 112 19.41 2.43 -19.62
CA TYR A 112 18.18 2.76 -20.33
C TYR A 112 18.34 2.66 -21.87
N PRO A 113 17.42 2.03 -22.59
CA PRO A 113 16.05 1.63 -22.19
C PRO A 113 15.92 0.27 -21.50
N PHE A 114 17.00 -0.40 -21.20
CA PHE A 114 16.96 -1.55 -20.33
C PHE A 114 16.86 -1.11 -18.86
N ALA A 115 16.14 -1.90 -18.06
CA ALA A 115 16.00 -1.71 -16.64
C ALA A 115 16.30 -3.02 -15.90
N LEU A 116 16.90 -2.90 -14.73
CA LEU A 116 17.06 -4.00 -13.77
C LEU A 116 15.90 -3.95 -12.80
N MET A 117 15.13 -5.02 -12.70
CA MET A 117 14.01 -5.09 -11.77
C MET A 117 13.83 -6.49 -11.20
N TRP A 118 13.10 -6.59 -10.12
CA TRP A 118 12.58 -7.88 -9.66
C TRP A 118 11.47 -8.36 -10.59
N ASP A 119 11.32 -9.67 -10.75
CA ASP A 119 10.13 -10.25 -11.39
C ASP A 119 8.87 -10.04 -10.51
N ALA A 120 7.69 -10.35 -11.05
CA ALA A 120 6.42 -10.15 -10.36
C ALA A 120 6.32 -10.92 -9.03
N GLU A 121 6.96 -12.09 -8.95
CA GLU A 121 7.05 -12.92 -7.75
C GLU A 121 8.16 -12.48 -6.80
N HIS A 122 8.96 -11.49 -7.17
CA HIS A 122 10.14 -11.00 -6.44
C HIS A 122 11.18 -12.10 -6.15
N ALA A 123 11.21 -13.12 -7.01
CA ALA A 123 12.08 -14.28 -6.90
C ALA A 123 13.41 -14.12 -7.65
N HIS A 124 13.39 -13.42 -8.79
CA HIS A 124 14.57 -13.26 -9.64
C HIS A 124 14.75 -11.81 -10.06
N VAL A 125 16.02 -11.41 -10.18
CA VAL A 125 16.37 -10.16 -10.85
C VAL A 125 16.34 -10.41 -12.36
N VAL A 126 15.60 -9.56 -13.06
CA VAL A 126 15.46 -9.64 -14.52
C VAL A 126 15.95 -8.36 -15.19
N LEU A 127 16.49 -8.51 -16.37
CA LEU A 127 16.71 -7.43 -17.33
C LEU A 127 15.45 -7.33 -18.18
N GLY A 128 14.83 -6.17 -18.21
CA GLY A 128 13.71 -5.87 -19.10
C GLY A 128 13.98 -4.62 -19.91
N TRP A 129 13.14 -4.30 -20.89
CA TRP A 129 13.19 -3.05 -21.62
C TRP A 129 11.91 -2.25 -21.47
N ASP A 130 12.06 -0.94 -21.32
CA ASP A 130 10.96 0.01 -21.05
C ASP A 130 10.20 0.33 -22.35
N THR A 131 8.91 0.00 -22.38
CA THR A 131 8.03 0.23 -23.54
C THR A 131 7.78 1.71 -23.83
N LYS A 132 8.11 2.62 -22.92
CA LYS A 132 8.03 4.07 -23.12
C LYS A 132 9.09 4.59 -24.09
N CYS A 133 10.21 3.89 -24.24
CA CYS A 133 11.27 4.31 -25.15
C CYS A 133 10.79 4.26 -26.62
N PRO A 134 10.71 5.40 -27.35
CA PRO A 134 10.22 5.39 -28.72
C PRO A 134 11.08 4.56 -29.65
N TYR A 135 12.40 4.57 -29.48
CA TYR A 135 13.33 3.79 -30.27
C TYR A 135 13.09 2.29 -30.17
N MET A 136 12.80 1.80 -28.95
CA MET A 136 12.58 0.37 -28.72
C MET A 136 11.29 -0.15 -29.36
N ARG A 137 10.29 0.71 -29.52
CA ARG A 137 9.04 0.34 -30.21
C ARG A 137 9.24 0.04 -31.69
N GLU A 138 10.24 0.65 -32.30
CA GLU A 138 10.58 0.50 -33.71
C GLU A 138 11.73 -0.50 -33.96
N ALA A 139 12.43 -0.91 -32.91
CA ALA A 139 13.55 -1.84 -32.98
C ALA A 139 13.08 -3.25 -33.35
N SER A 140 13.84 -3.95 -34.19
CA SER A 140 13.53 -5.35 -34.46
C SER A 140 13.77 -6.24 -33.24
N SER A 141 12.97 -7.28 -33.07
CA SER A 141 13.14 -8.25 -31.98
C SER A 141 14.57 -8.83 -31.93
N SER A 142 15.15 -9.14 -33.07
CA SER A 142 16.52 -9.64 -33.16
C SER A 142 17.55 -8.65 -32.61
N LEU A 143 17.39 -7.35 -32.86
CA LEU A 143 18.28 -6.31 -32.33
C LEU A 143 18.13 -6.20 -30.79
N VAL A 144 16.89 -6.24 -30.30
CA VAL A 144 16.60 -6.21 -28.87
C VAL A 144 17.20 -7.41 -28.16
N ASP A 145 17.03 -8.62 -28.72
CA ASP A 145 17.58 -9.86 -28.16
C ASP A 145 19.10 -9.86 -28.10
N GLN A 146 19.76 -9.45 -29.18
CA GLN A 146 21.23 -9.36 -29.21
C GLN A 146 21.76 -8.34 -28.19
N ALA A 147 21.12 -7.19 -28.11
CA ALA A 147 21.48 -6.16 -27.13
C ALA A 147 21.23 -6.63 -25.69
N ALA A 148 20.11 -7.31 -25.44
CA ALA A 148 19.79 -7.87 -24.13
C ALA A 148 20.81 -8.92 -23.68
N ASP A 149 21.26 -9.80 -24.59
CA ASP A 149 22.30 -10.78 -24.30
C ASP A 149 23.65 -10.11 -23.95
N ALA A 150 24.05 -9.12 -24.72
CA ALA A 150 25.28 -8.37 -24.45
C ALA A 150 25.22 -7.60 -23.12
N VAL A 151 24.08 -6.95 -22.82
CA VAL A 151 23.89 -6.22 -21.57
C VAL A 151 23.84 -7.19 -20.38
N ALA A 152 23.12 -8.31 -20.48
CA ALA A 152 23.08 -9.32 -19.43
C ALA A 152 24.47 -9.90 -19.13
N GLN A 153 25.22 -10.26 -20.14
CA GLN A 153 26.61 -10.74 -19.97
C GLN A 153 27.52 -9.70 -19.34
N TRP A 154 27.34 -8.42 -19.67
CA TRP A 154 28.10 -7.32 -19.08
C TRP A 154 27.74 -7.11 -17.61
N ILE A 155 26.44 -7.19 -17.25
CA ILE A 155 25.95 -7.01 -15.88
C ILE A 155 26.40 -8.17 -14.99
N GLU A 156 26.41 -9.40 -15.48
CA GLU A 156 26.78 -10.59 -14.72
C GLU A 156 28.31 -10.76 -14.52
N GLN A 157 29.12 -9.78 -14.89
CA GLN A 157 30.55 -9.76 -14.52
C GLN A 157 30.73 -9.48 -13.03
N ASP A 158 31.74 -10.07 -12.41
CA ASP A 158 31.99 -10.03 -10.95
C ASP A 158 31.94 -8.64 -10.36
N GLU A 159 32.55 -7.66 -11.01
CA GLU A 159 32.60 -6.28 -10.55
C GLU A 159 31.22 -5.62 -10.51
N ARG A 160 30.34 -5.92 -11.48
CA ARG A 160 28.97 -5.39 -11.59
C ARG A 160 28.06 -6.08 -10.59
N VAL A 161 28.15 -7.39 -10.50
CA VAL A 161 27.43 -8.18 -9.47
C VAL A 161 27.77 -7.66 -8.08
N ALA A 162 29.04 -7.39 -7.77
CA ALA A 162 29.46 -6.80 -6.49
C ALA A 162 28.91 -5.37 -6.31
N THR A 163 28.84 -4.58 -7.39
CA THR A 163 28.25 -3.23 -7.33
C THR A 163 26.75 -3.31 -7.04
N LEU A 164 26.01 -4.19 -7.71
CA LEU A 164 24.59 -4.37 -7.49
C LEU A 164 24.29 -4.93 -6.09
N ALA A 165 25.12 -5.82 -5.58
CA ALA A 165 25.01 -6.32 -4.21
C ALA A 165 25.27 -5.20 -3.17
N ARG A 166 26.21 -4.29 -3.45
CA ARG A 166 26.49 -3.12 -2.60
C ARG A 166 25.40 -2.06 -2.69
N TYR A 167 24.77 -1.90 -3.86
CA TYR A 167 23.71 -0.92 -4.13
C TYR A 167 22.46 -1.61 -4.66
N PRO A 168 21.73 -2.39 -3.82
CA PRO A 168 20.54 -3.14 -4.26
C PRO A 168 19.43 -2.27 -4.85
N ARG A 169 19.46 -0.97 -4.56
CA ARG A 169 18.54 0.05 -5.10
C ARG A 169 18.68 0.31 -6.60
N LEU A 170 19.77 -0.14 -7.22
CA LEU A 170 19.90 -0.19 -8.68
C LEU A 170 18.96 -1.23 -9.32
N ILE A 171 18.38 -2.12 -8.51
CA ILE A 171 17.38 -3.09 -8.95
C ILE A 171 16.02 -2.55 -8.55
N GLY A 172 15.25 -2.11 -9.53
CA GLY A 172 13.90 -1.59 -9.35
C GLY A 172 12.91 -2.67 -8.91
N ARG A 173 11.73 -2.24 -8.51
CA ARG A 173 10.56 -3.12 -8.33
C ARG A 173 10.00 -3.53 -9.69
N PHE A 174 9.13 -4.54 -9.71
CA PHE A 174 8.40 -4.95 -10.91
C PHE A 174 7.60 -3.78 -11.51
N GLN A 175 7.61 -3.70 -12.84
CA GLN A 175 6.92 -2.68 -13.62
C GLN A 175 6.21 -3.34 -14.79
N ASP A 176 4.89 -3.14 -14.92
CA ASP A 176 4.06 -3.72 -15.99
C ASP A 176 4.41 -3.22 -17.39
N ASP A 177 5.03 -2.03 -17.48
CA ASP A 177 5.44 -1.39 -18.73
C ASP A 177 6.90 -1.69 -19.11
N VAL A 178 7.56 -2.58 -18.38
CA VAL A 178 8.89 -3.12 -18.69
C VAL A 178 8.76 -4.59 -19.09
N ILE A 179 9.14 -4.94 -20.32
CA ILE A 179 9.06 -6.31 -20.82
C ILE A 179 10.32 -7.08 -20.40
N PRO A 180 10.20 -8.12 -19.53
CA PRO A 180 11.34 -8.95 -19.15
C PRO A 180 11.91 -9.70 -20.35
N VAL A 181 13.24 -9.72 -20.48
CA VAL A 181 13.93 -10.40 -21.60
C VAL A 181 15.00 -11.39 -21.14
N ARG A 182 15.65 -11.18 -20.00
CA ARG A 182 16.66 -12.10 -19.45
C ARG A 182 16.59 -12.15 -17.94
N THR A 183 16.71 -13.35 -17.37
CA THR A 183 16.92 -13.55 -15.93
C THR A 183 18.42 -13.46 -15.62
N LEU A 184 18.77 -12.74 -14.56
CA LEU A 184 20.15 -12.51 -14.12
C LEU A 184 20.44 -13.38 -12.89
N ALA A 185 20.84 -14.62 -13.14
CA ALA A 185 20.96 -15.63 -12.07
C ALA A 185 22.03 -15.29 -11.04
N ARG A 186 23.20 -14.83 -11.45
CA ARG A 186 24.32 -14.48 -10.55
C ARG A 186 24.01 -13.25 -9.72
N VAL A 187 23.39 -12.23 -10.34
CA VAL A 187 22.92 -11.04 -9.61
C VAL A 187 21.90 -11.46 -8.58
N THR A 188 20.91 -12.26 -8.97
CA THR A 188 19.86 -12.78 -8.07
C THR A 188 20.48 -13.47 -6.85
N GLU A 189 21.36 -14.44 -7.08
CA GLU A 189 22.02 -15.20 -6.02
C GLU A 189 22.79 -14.27 -5.07
N CYS A 190 23.61 -13.39 -5.60
CA CYS A 190 24.47 -12.51 -4.81
C CYS A 190 23.66 -11.52 -3.97
N VAL A 191 22.59 -10.93 -4.54
CA VAL A 191 21.71 -9.99 -3.83
C VAL A 191 20.87 -10.70 -2.77
N GLN A 192 20.45 -11.95 -3.03
CA GLN A 192 19.69 -12.74 -2.08
C GLN A 192 20.55 -13.24 -0.91
N GLN A 193 21.83 -13.55 -1.11
CA GLN A 193 22.74 -13.95 -0.02
C GLN A 193 22.87 -12.91 1.09
N GLY A 194 22.71 -11.62 0.79
CA GLY A 194 22.77 -10.53 1.76
C GLY A 194 21.42 -10.19 2.41
N ARG A 195 20.32 -10.73 1.91
CA ARG A 195 18.96 -10.41 2.39
C ARG A 195 18.56 -11.25 3.59
N MET A 196 17.71 -10.65 4.41
CA MET A 196 17.03 -11.37 5.47
C MET A 196 15.99 -12.32 4.84
N GLN A 197 16.33 -13.61 4.80
CA GLN A 197 15.41 -14.63 4.26
C GLN A 197 14.28 -14.88 5.24
N ILE A 198 13.09 -14.38 4.94
CA ILE A 198 11.85 -14.75 5.61
C ILE A 198 10.93 -15.48 4.63
N SER A 199 10.39 -16.61 5.08
CA SER A 199 9.38 -17.33 4.31
C SER A 199 8.02 -16.67 4.52
N ARG A 200 7.59 -15.83 3.58
CA ARG A 200 6.24 -15.26 3.58
C ARG A 200 5.24 -16.26 3.03
N GLN A 201 4.20 -16.51 3.77
CA GLN A 201 3.12 -17.44 3.40
C GLN A 201 1.88 -16.63 2.99
N PRO A 202 1.10 -17.08 1.98
CA PRO A 202 -0.17 -16.44 1.63
C PRO A 202 -1.11 -16.41 2.83
N PHE A 203 -1.80 -15.27 3.00
CA PHE A 203 -2.80 -15.11 4.06
C PHE A 203 -4.15 -15.64 3.59
N THR A 204 -4.64 -16.72 4.18
CA THR A 204 -5.83 -17.47 3.79
C THR A 204 -6.82 -17.61 4.94
N LEU A 205 -8.04 -18.11 4.66
CA LEU A 205 -9.03 -18.41 5.72
C LEU A 205 -8.52 -19.38 6.79
N GLN A 206 -7.55 -20.25 6.44
CA GLN A 206 -6.97 -21.22 7.37
C GLN A 206 -6.09 -20.55 8.44
N ASP A 207 -5.63 -19.33 8.19
CA ASP A 207 -4.77 -18.58 9.11
C ASP A 207 -5.55 -17.83 10.20
N ARG A 208 -6.90 -17.88 10.17
CA ARG A 208 -7.76 -17.19 11.14
C ARG A 208 -7.37 -17.51 12.58
N GLY A 209 -7.32 -18.78 12.94
CA GLY A 209 -6.99 -19.19 14.31
C GLY A 209 -5.57 -18.77 14.74
N ARG A 210 -4.62 -18.75 13.79
CA ARG A 210 -3.25 -18.28 14.03
C ARG A 210 -3.21 -16.80 14.36
N LEU A 211 -3.86 -15.97 13.54
CA LEU A 211 -3.88 -14.52 13.76
C LEU A 211 -4.63 -14.18 15.06
N GLU A 212 -5.80 -14.79 15.31
CA GLU A 212 -6.58 -14.57 16.54
C GLU A 212 -5.78 -14.95 17.79
N ALA A 213 -5.03 -16.05 17.77
CA ALA A 213 -4.15 -16.47 18.86
C ALA A 213 -3.00 -15.47 19.07
N ALA A 214 -2.39 -14.99 18.01
CA ALA A 214 -1.30 -14.00 18.08
C ALA A 214 -1.80 -12.65 18.62
N LEU A 215 -2.96 -12.18 18.17
CA LEU A 215 -3.62 -10.97 18.68
C LEU A 215 -3.94 -11.09 20.17
N ALA A 216 -4.49 -12.22 20.60
CA ALA A 216 -4.79 -12.49 22.00
C ALA A 216 -3.53 -12.52 22.89
N ALA A 217 -2.39 -12.89 22.33
CA ALA A 217 -1.10 -12.91 23.03
C ALA A 217 -0.43 -11.53 23.12
N THR A 218 -0.87 -10.55 22.31
CA THR A 218 -0.27 -9.22 22.21
C THR A 218 -0.98 -8.25 23.15
N ALA A 219 -0.29 -7.79 24.18
CA ALA A 219 -0.89 -7.00 25.29
C ALA A 219 -1.61 -5.73 24.82
N GLY A 220 -1.06 -4.96 23.89
CA GLY A 220 -1.60 -3.67 23.47
C GLY A 220 -3.03 -3.71 22.90
N PHE A 221 -3.42 -4.80 22.27
CA PHE A 221 -4.75 -4.95 21.68
C PHE A 221 -5.84 -5.33 22.69
N GLN A 222 -5.47 -5.83 23.86
CA GLN A 222 -6.44 -6.10 24.93
C GLN A 222 -6.99 -4.79 25.53
N GLU A 223 -6.15 -3.76 25.60
CA GLU A 223 -6.49 -2.46 26.18
C GLU A 223 -7.15 -1.52 25.16
N THR A 224 -6.74 -1.63 23.90
CA THR A 224 -7.24 -0.80 22.79
C THR A 224 -7.82 -1.69 21.70
N PRO A 225 -9.13 -2.03 21.79
CA PRO A 225 -9.78 -2.94 20.85
C PRO A 225 -10.08 -2.24 19.52
N LEU A 226 -9.02 -2.02 18.72
CA LEU A 226 -9.13 -1.50 17.38
C LEU A 226 -9.81 -2.53 16.46
N ALA A 227 -10.58 -2.06 15.49
CA ALA A 227 -11.22 -2.92 14.49
C ALA A 227 -10.19 -3.77 13.72
N ALA A 228 -9.00 -3.21 13.48
CA ALA A 228 -7.88 -3.91 12.85
C ALA A 228 -7.35 -5.08 13.70
N ALA A 229 -7.68 -5.17 15.00
CA ALA A 229 -7.35 -6.34 15.83
C ALA A 229 -8.28 -7.53 15.54
N SER A 230 -8.59 -7.79 14.28
CA SER A 230 -9.44 -8.91 13.86
C SER A 230 -9.01 -9.50 12.51
N PHE A 231 -9.16 -10.81 12.37
CA PHE A 231 -8.88 -11.50 11.11
C PHE A 231 -9.75 -10.98 9.97
N ALA A 232 -11.05 -10.83 10.23
CA ALA A 232 -12.02 -10.42 9.22
C ALA A 232 -11.69 -9.04 8.64
N TYR A 233 -11.22 -8.09 9.46
CA TYR A 233 -10.79 -6.78 8.98
C TYR A 233 -9.76 -6.89 7.86
N HIS A 234 -8.66 -7.62 8.07
CA HIS A 234 -7.62 -7.76 7.05
C HIS A 234 -8.07 -8.60 5.86
N TYR A 235 -8.90 -9.59 6.09
CA TYR A 235 -9.33 -10.49 5.02
C TYR A 235 -10.29 -9.84 4.03
N ILE A 236 -11.20 -8.96 4.47
CA ILE A 236 -12.15 -8.29 3.56
C ILE A 236 -11.49 -7.22 2.69
N TRP A 237 -10.42 -6.57 3.16
CA TRP A 237 -9.72 -5.51 2.42
C TRP A 237 -8.61 -6.02 1.48
N ARG A 238 -8.54 -7.33 1.24
CA ARG A 238 -7.53 -7.94 0.38
C ARG A 238 -7.77 -7.76 -1.13
N HIS A 239 -8.76 -7.02 -1.54
CA HIS A 239 -9.10 -6.89 -2.96
C HIS A 239 -8.00 -6.14 -3.75
N ARG A 240 -7.37 -5.15 -3.15
CA ARG A 240 -6.29 -4.36 -3.75
C ARG A 240 -4.91 -4.65 -3.17
N LEU A 241 -4.85 -5.43 -2.12
CA LEU A 241 -3.63 -5.73 -1.39
C LEU A 241 -3.45 -7.25 -1.32
N THR A 242 -2.27 -7.73 -1.65
CA THR A 242 -1.90 -9.11 -1.40
C THR A 242 -1.39 -9.24 0.03
N TYR A 243 -2.07 -10.03 0.85
CA TYR A 243 -1.65 -10.25 2.23
C TYR A 243 -0.81 -11.51 2.35
N THR A 244 0.31 -11.39 3.05
CA THR A 244 1.18 -12.50 3.42
C THR A 244 1.57 -12.39 4.89
N TRP A 245 1.84 -13.52 5.53
CA TRP A 245 2.37 -13.52 6.89
C TRP A 245 3.71 -14.25 6.96
N ALA A 246 4.53 -13.89 7.95
CA ALA A 246 5.78 -14.57 8.26
C ALA A 246 6.02 -14.59 9.77
N ASP A 247 6.79 -15.55 10.23
CA ASP A 247 7.41 -15.50 11.55
C ASP A 247 8.69 -14.67 11.47
N VAL A 248 8.76 -13.61 12.26
CA VAL A 248 9.94 -12.73 12.34
C VAL A 248 10.36 -12.61 13.79
N GLU A 249 11.51 -13.16 14.13
CA GLU A 249 12.03 -13.16 15.52
C GLU A 249 11.01 -13.71 16.53
N GLY A 250 10.29 -14.77 16.17
CA GLY A 250 9.28 -15.42 17.01
C GLY A 250 7.95 -14.65 17.13
N HIS A 251 7.72 -13.64 16.30
CA HIS A 251 6.48 -12.88 16.23
C HIS A 251 5.83 -13.04 14.86
N LEU A 252 4.50 -13.15 14.83
CA LEU A 252 3.75 -13.15 13.60
C LEU A 252 3.69 -11.72 13.03
N CYS A 253 4.22 -11.55 11.84
CA CYS A 253 4.16 -10.31 11.06
C CYS A 253 3.21 -10.47 9.88
N LEU A 254 2.19 -9.60 9.79
CA LEU A 254 1.23 -9.57 8.69
C LEU A 254 1.61 -8.44 7.74
N PHE A 255 2.09 -8.80 6.55
CA PHE A 255 2.45 -7.87 5.49
C PHE A 255 1.30 -7.71 4.51
N ALA A 256 1.07 -6.48 4.05
CA ALA A 256 0.28 -6.19 2.87
C ALA A 256 1.20 -5.67 1.76
N GLU A 257 0.95 -6.12 0.54
CA GLU A 257 1.67 -5.72 -0.66
C GLU A 257 0.76 -4.92 -1.58
N SER A 258 1.21 -3.74 -1.93
CA SER A 258 0.61 -2.83 -2.91
C SER A 258 1.55 -2.67 -4.10
N PRO A 259 1.15 -2.02 -5.20
CA PRO A 259 2.06 -1.64 -6.28
C PRO A 259 3.29 -0.85 -5.80
N ASP A 260 3.18 -0.15 -4.67
CA ASP A 260 4.27 0.66 -4.10
C ASP A 260 5.24 -0.13 -3.22
N GLY A 261 4.95 -1.36 -2.90
CA GLY A 261 5.75 -2.25 -2.07
C GLY A 261 4.99 -2.84 -0.90
N ILE A 262 5.72 -3.37 0.09
CA ILE A 262 5.15 -4.03 1.27
C ILE A 262 5.18 -3.16 2.52
N PHE A 263 4.20 -3.34 3.38
CA PHE A 263 4.14 -2.72 4.70
C PHE A 263 3.48 -3.66 5.72
N LEU A 264 3.74 -3.41 7.01
CA LEU A 264 3.05 -4.15 8.08
C LEU A 264 1.68 -3.54 8.33
N THR A 265 0.65 -4.37 8.37
CA THR A 265 -0.72 -3.93 8.69
C THR A 265 -1.02 -3.91 10.18
N LEU A 266 -0.16 -4.52 10.96
CA LEU A 266 -0.20 -4.60 12.42
C LEU A 266 1.23 -4.60 12.96
N PRO A 267 1.48 -4.18 14.21
CA PRO A 267 2.76 -4.44 14.86
C PRO A 267 3.04 -5.94 14.93
N PRO A 268 4.31 -6.36 15.08
CA PRO A 268 4.65 -7.77 15.30
C PRO A 268 3.84 -8.34 16.45
N LEU A 269 3.11 -9.43 16.20
CA LEU A 269 2.16 -10.03 17.12
C LEU A 269 2.80 -11.21 17.87
N GLY A 270 2.67 -11.22 19.19
CA GLY A 270 3.21 -12.29 20.01
C GLY A 270 3.45 -11.89 21.46
N LYS A 271 4.13 -12.75 22.19
CA LYS A 271 4.52 -12.49 23.59
C LYS A 271 5.91 -11.88 23.65
N GLY A 272 6.11 -10.92 24.54
CA GLY A 272 7.40 -10.32 24.81
C GLY A 272 7.64 -8.98 24.12
N PRO A 273 8.89 -8.49 24.17
CA PRO A 273 9.24 -7.19 23.61
C PRO A 273 9.22 -7.20 22.07
N ILE A 274 8.78 -6.10 21.49
CA ILE A 274 8.60 -5.95 20.03
C ILE A 274 9.81 -5.30 19.33
N ASP A 275 10.88 -4.96 20.06
CA ASP A 275 12.06 -4.25 19.54
C ASP A 275 12.76 -5.00 18.40
N LYS A 276 13.18 -6.24 18.65
CA LYS A 276 13.86 -7.08 17.65
C LYS A 276 12.96 -7.41 16.45
N PRO A 277 11.72 -7.93 16.63
CA PRO A 277 10.86 -8.24 15.49
C PRO A 277 10.47 -6.98 14.71
N THR A 278 10.31 -5.82 15.34
CA THR A 278 10.07 -4.55 14.63
C THR A 278 11.28 -4.17 13.77
N ALA A 279 12.49 -4.17 14.34
CA ALA A 279 13.71 -3.85 13.59
C ALA A 279 13.93 -4.81 12.40
N ALA A 280 13.69 -6.10 12.61
CA ALA A 280 13.80 -7.12 11.57
C ALA A 280 12.75 -6.94 10.49
N ALA A 281 11.49 -6.65 10.84
CA ALA A 281 10.42 -6.41 9.88
C ALA A 281 10.66 -5.14 9.04
N PHE A 282 11.15 -4.04 9.64
CA PHE A 282 11.55 -2.86 8.89
C PHE A 282 12.74 -3.14 7.97
N ARG A 283 13.71 -3.96 8.39
CA ARG A 283 14.78 -4.41 7.50
C ARG A 283 14.23 -5.15 6.29
N VAL A 284 13.31 -6.09 6.48
CA VAL A 284 12.63 -6.81 5.38
C VAL A 284 11.93 -5.83 4.44
N MET A 285 11.18 -4.87 4.98
CA MET A 285 10.48 -3.87 4.17
C MET A 285 11.47 -3.00 3.38
N ARG A 286 12.59 -2.55 3.98
CA ARG A 286 13.62 -1.79 3.25
C ARG A 286 14.26 -2.60 2.12
N GLU A 287 14.59 -3.87 2.39
CA GLU A 287 15.20 -4.75 1.39
C GLU A 287 14.24 -5.06 0.24
N TRP A 288 12.93 -5.04 0.50
CA TRP A 288 11.90 -5.26 -0.51
C TRP A 288 11.54 -3.98 -1.26
N ASN A 289 11.31 -2.90 -0.55
CA ASN A 289 10.74 -1.67 -1.10
C ASN A 289 11.79 -0.74 -1.71
N GLY A 290 13.08 -0.92 -1.39
CA GLY A 290 14.11 0.05 -1.77
C GLY A 290 13.82 1.42 -1.14
N ASP A 291 13.70 2.45 -1.97
CA ASP A 291 13.43 3.84 -1.53
C ASP A 291 11.95 4.20 -1.44
N SER A 292 11.05 3.26 -1.73
CA SER A 292 9.62 3.52 -1.61
C SER A 292 9.27 3.95 -0.18
N PRO A 293 8.53 5.06 0.01
CA PRO A 293 8.13 5.54 1.32
C PRO A 293 7.06 4.66 1.99
N VAL A 294 6.66 3.58 1.33
CA VAL A 294 5.58 2.70 1.80
C VAL A 294 5.96 1.89 3.04
N SER A 295 7.27 1.75 3.35
CA SER A 295 7.75 1.02 4.53
C SER A 295 7.21 1.66 5.81
N ARG A 296 6.17 1.06 6.36
CA ARG A 296 5.50 1.49 7.58
C ARG A 296 4.86 0.33 8.32
N MET A 297 4.44 0.60 9.52
CA MET A 297 3.64 -0.30 10.35
C MET A 297 2.34 0.41 10.72
N ASP A 298 1.22 -0.11 10.28
CA ASP A 298 -0.11 0.44 10.47
C ASP A 298 -0.79 -0.16 11.73
N ASN A 299 -1.88 0.47 12.16
CA ASN A 299 -2.78 0.01 13.21
C ASN A 299 -2.09 -0.32 14.54
N VAL A 300 -1.15 0.54 14.93
CA VAL A 300 -0.40 0.40 16.18
C VAL A 300 -1.23 0.94 17.35
N PRO A 301 -1.51 0.11 18.38
CA PRO A 301 -2.25 0.56 19.55
C PRO A 301 -1.38 1.47 20.44
N GLU A 302 -2.03 2.36 21.18
CA GLU A 302 -1.37 3.37 22.01
C GLU A 302 -0.34 2.79 22.99
N ALA A 303 -0.60 1.61 23.55
CA ALA A 303 0.30 0.93 24.46
C ALA A 303 1.69 0.61 23.87
N CYS A 304 1.81 0.46 22.55
CA CYS A 304 3.09 0.20 21.87
C CYS A 304 3.90 1.47 21.60
N VAL A 305 3.26 2.65 21.62
CA VAL A 305 3.88 3.92 21.20
C VAL A 305 5.11 4.30 22.02
N PRO A 306 5.12 4.22 23.36
CA PRO A 306 6.30 4.60 24.15
C PRO A 306 7.54 3.78 23.78
N ALA A 307 7.39 2.47 23.62
CA ALA A 307 8.50 1.58 23.24
C ALA A 307 9.04 1.90 21.84
N LEU A 308 8.17 2.13 20.87
CA LEU A 308 8.55 2.43 19.48
C LEU A 308 9.26 3.78 19.37
N ARG A 309 8.80 4.81 20.09
CA ARG A 309 9.48 6.09 20.16
C ARG A 309 10.87 5.98 20.83
N ALA A 310 10.98 5.19 21.88
CA ALA A 310 12.27 4.95 22.54
C ALA A 310 13.28 4.24 21.63
N LEU A 311 12.81 3.46 20.66
CA LEU A 311 13.62 2.81 19.61
C LEU A 311 13.97 3.76 18.45
N GLY A 312 13.50 5.01 18.47
CA GLY A 312 13.82 6.02 17.46
C GLY A 312 12.93 5.99 16.23
N TYR A 313 11.77 5.32 16.28
CA TYR A 313 10.78 5.38 15.21
C TYR A 313 9.96 6.66 15.28
N GLU A 314 9.55 7.16 14.11
CA GLU A 314 8.53 8.19 14.00
C GLU A 314 7.15 7.58 14.17
N VAL A 315 6.32 8.17 15.04
CA VAL A 315 4.99 7.66 15.36
C VAL A 315 3.98 8.78 15.15
N THR A 316 3.15 8.62 14.12
CA THR A 316 2.12 9.58 13.72
C THR A 316 0.74 9.00 14.03
N GLN A 317 -0.12 9.79 14.66
CA GLN A 317 -1.51 9.41 14.88
C GLN A 317 -2.30 9.50 13.57
N LYS A 318 -3.09 8.47 13.29
CA LYS A 318 -4.09 8.47 12.22
C LYS A 318 -5.50 8.57 12.80
N GLU A 319 -6.51 8.46 11.95
CA GLU A 319 -7.91 8.49 12.34
C GLU A 319 -8.20 7.43 13.43
N PRO A 320 -8.84 7.84 14.56
CA PRO A 320 -9.15 6.92 15.66
C PRO A 320 -10.41 6.10 15.38
N ASP A 321 -10.51 4.91 15.97
CA ASP A 321 -11.76 4.18 16.00
C ASP A 321 -12.77 4.82 16.98
N TYR A 322 -14.03 4.84 16.57
CA TYR A 322 -15.14 5.38 17.35
C TYR A 322 -15.74 4.30 18.26
N LEU A 323 -15.73 4.55 19.57
CA LEU A 323 -16.26 3.62 20.58
C LEU A 323 -17.43 4.21 21.34
N TYR A 324 -18.54 3.49 21.37
CA TYR A 324 -19.80 3.90 22.00
C TYR A 324 -20.20 2.91 23.09
N ALA A 325 -20.91 3.40 24.13
CA ALA A 325 -21.59 2.49 25.01
C ALA A 325 -22.81 1.89 24.30
N ALA A 326 -22.91 0.56 24.29
CA ALA A 326 -23.98 -0.14 23.56
C ALA A 326 -25.38 0.27 24.05
N ALA A 327 -25.55 0.48 25.35
CA ALA A 327 -26.82 0.94 25.92
C ALA A 327 -27.24 2.32 25.40
N ASP A 328 -26.30 3.28 25.26
CA ASP A 328 -26.61 4.61 24.74
C ASP A 328 -27.18 4.57 23.34
N LEU A 329 -26.59 3.70 22.47
CA LEU A 329 -27.01 3.53 21.08
C LEU A 329 -28.40 2.84 20.96
N VAL A 330 -28.75 1.99 21.91
CA VAL A 330 -30.03 1.28 21.92
C VAL A 330 -31.14 2.19 22.48
N ASP A 331 -30.89 2.84 23.59
CA ASP A 331 -31.88 3.66 24.29
C ASP A 331 -32.11 5.02 23.60
N LEU A 332 -31.05 5.59 23.02
CA LEU A 332 -31.03 6.91 22.42
C LEU A 332 -31.67 7.95 23.34
N ALA A 333 -31.38 7.86 24.63
CA ALA A 333 -32.02 8.69 25.68
C ALA A 333 -31.45 10.12 25.72
N GLY A 334 -32.26 11.06 26.16
CA GLY A 334 -31.87 12.47 26.33
C GLY A 334 -31.92 13.31 25.07
N GLU A 335 -31.59 14.59 25.22
CA GLU A 335 -31.65 15.58 24.12
C GLU A 335 -30.58 15.38 23.06
N ALA A 336 -29.40 14.94 23.45
CA ALA A 336 -28.29 14.65 22.54
C ALA A 336 -28.68 13.65 21.44
N TYR A 337 -29.48 12.64 21.78
CA TYR A 337 -29.97 11.62 20.86
C TYR A 337 -31.31 11.91 20.21
N ARG A 338 -31.87 13.14 20.37
CA ARG A 338 -33.16 13.52 19.80
C ARG A 338 -33.27 13.24 18.30
N SER A 339 -32.26 13.63 17.55
CA SER A 339 -32.25 13.48 16.10
C SER A 339 -32.15 12.02 15.61
N PRO A 340 -31.20 11.17 16.09
CA PRO A 340 -31.19 9.75 15.74
C PRO A 340 -32.43 9.00 16.19
N ARG A 341 -32.95 9.30 17.38
CA ARG A 341 -34.22 8.75 17.89
C ARG A 341 -35.40 9.11 16.98
N ALA A 342 -35.49 10.39 16.58
CA ALA A 342 -36.55 10.85 15.69
C ALA A 342 -36.48 10.18 14.33
N ALA A 343 -35.27 9.97 13.76
CA ALA A 343 -35.05 9.25 12.50
C ALA A 343 -35.54 7.80 12.60
N CYS A 344 -35.17 7.07 13.64
CA CYS A 344 -35.66 5.71 13.88
C CYS A 344 -37.18 5.64 14.00
N ASN A 345 -37.76 6.53 14.80
CA ASN A 345 -39.23 6.56 15.03
C ASN A 345 -39.98 6.94 13.74
N ARG A 346 -39.44 7.85 12.95
CA ARG A 346 -40.03 8.22 11.66
C ARG A 346 -40.04 7.03 10.71
N PHE A 347 -38.90 6.32 10.59
CA PHE A 347 -38.78 5.13 9.73
C PHE A 347 -39.86 4.09 10.12
N MET A 348 -39.95 3.76 11.40
CA MET A 348 -40.94 2.76 11.87
C MET A 348 -42.37 3.18 11.60
N ARG A 349 -42.72 4.46 11.77
CA ARG A 349 -44.08 4.96 11.52
C ARG A 349 -44.45 5.00 10.04
N GLU A 350 -43.50 5.39 9.15
CA GLU A 350 -43.80 5.68 7.75
C GLU A 350 -43.59 4.47 6.85
N GLN A 351 -42.62 3.64 7.17
CA GLN A 351 -42.21 2.52 6.31
C GLN A 351 -42.40 1.17 7.00
N GLY A 352 -42.02 1.07 8.26
CA GLY A 352 -41.95 -0.19 8.98
C GLY A 352 -40.89 -1.12 8.35
N GLY A 353 -40.52 -2.18 9.05
CA GLY A 353 -39.61 -3.17 8.54
C GLY A 353 -39.19 -4.16 9.62
N VAL A 354 -38.67 -5.29 9.19
CA VAL A 354 -38.18 -6.34 10.07
C VAL A 354 -36.69 -6.51 9.86
N LEU A 355 -35.92 -6.46 10.96
CA LEU A 355 -34.50 -6.79 10.94
C LEU A 355 -34.32 -8.28 11.18
N GLU A 356 -33.90 -8.99 10.15
CA GLU A 356 -33.70 -10.44 10.15
C GLU A 356 -32.19 -10.77 10.15
N PRO A 357 -31.77 -11.93 10.65
CA PRO A 357 -30.40 -12.41 10.47
C PRO A 357 -30.06 -12.48 8.97
N TYR A 358 -28.83 -12.07 8.63
CA TYR A 358 -28.29 -12.25 7.28
C TYR A 358 -28.12 -13.74 6.99
N ASP A 359 -28.54 -14.15 5.80
CA ASP A 359 -28.30 -15.48 5.23
C ASP A 359 -27.57 -15.32 3.89
N VAL A 360 -26.71 -16.28 3.53
CA VAL A 360 -25.95 -16.22 2.25
C VAL A 360 -26.86 -16.10 1.02
N ARG A 361 -28.11 -16.58 1.09
CA ARG A 361 -29.13 -16.41 0.04
C ARG A 361 -29.48 -14.94 -0.22
N ASP A 362 -29.21 -14.05 0.74
CA ASP A 362 -29.46 -12.61 0.64
C ASP A 362 -28.31 -11.85 -0.05
N GLN A 363 -27.18 -12.52 -0.29
CA GLN A 363 -25.96 -11.93 -0.85
C GLN A 363 -26.21 -11.10 -2.11
N THR A 364 -26.88 -11.70 -3.10
CA THR A 364 -27.13 -11.03 -4.39
C THR A 364 -27.94 -9.74 -4.21
N ALA A 365 -28.95 -9.77 -3.35
CA ALA A 365 -29.79 -8.60 -3.07
C ALA A 365 -29.00 -7.51 -2.28
N CYS A 366 -28.16 -7.91 -1.33
CA CYS A 366 -27.28 -6.99 -0.61
C CYS A 366 -26.26 -6.33 -1.55
N LEU A 367 -25.63 -7.09 -2.45
CA LEU A 367 -24.69 -6.54 -3.46
C LEU A 367 -25.40 -5.63 -4.46
N SER A 368 -26.65 -5.91 -4.82
CA SER A 368 -27.43 -5.00 -5.67
C SER A 368 -27.68 -3.67 -4.95
N LEU A 369 -28.09 -3.73 -3.69
CA LEU A 369 -28.27 -2.52 -2.87
C LEU A 369 -27.00 -1.71 -2.72
N PHE A 370 -25.83 -2.38 -2.53
CA PHE A 370 -24.54 -1.68 -2.47
C PHE A 370 -24.23 -0.96 -3.78
N ARG A 371 -24.46 -1.60 -4.94
CA ARG A 371 -24.23 -0.97 -6.25
C ARG A 371 -25.12 0.26 -6.45
N GLU A 372 -26.39 0.17 -6.14
CA GLU A 372 -27.34 1.29 -6.20
C GLU A 372 -26.88 2.44 -5.28
N TRP A 373 -26.48 2.13 -4.06
CA TRP A 373 -25.96 3.09 -3.10
C TRP A 373 -24.67 3.76 -3.58
N LYS A 374 -23.73 2.99 -4.15
CA LYS A 374 -22.48 3.49 -4.73
C LYS A 374 -22.74 4.45 -5.89
N GLU A 375 -23.62 4.08 -6.83
CA GLU A 375 -24.00 4.94 -7.96
C GLU A 375 -24.61 6.26 -7.48
N GLN A 376 -25.48 6.23 -6.47
CA GLN A 376 -26.05 7.43 -5.87
C GLN A 376 -24.97 8.33 -5.24
N LYS A 377 -23.98 7.73 -4.57
CA LYS A 377 -22.82 8.45 -4.01
C LYS A 377 -21.99 9.12 -5.10
N LEU A 378 -21.66 8.41 -6.16
CA LEU A 378 -20.89 8.94 -7.30
C LEU A 378 -21.59 10.13 -7.97
N ARG A 379 -22.91 10.04 -8.19
CA ARG A 379 -23.72 11.14 -8.73
C ARG A 379 -23.74 12.38 -7.84
N SER A 380 -23.51 12.26 -6.56
CA SER A 380 -23.49 13.39 -5.62
C SER A 380 -22.15 14.16 -5.57
N GLY A 381 -21.20 13.89 -6.47
CA GLY A 381 -19.98 14.68 -6.66
C GLY A 381 -18.84 14.27 -5.72
N ALA A 382 -18.60 12.98 -5.53
CA ALA A 382 -17.45 12.51 -4.78
C ALA A 382 -16.12 12.88 -5.50
N HIS A 383 -15.10 13.32 -4.74
CA HIS A 383 -13.76 13.55 -5.26
C HIS A 383 -13.10 12.23 -5.72
N GLU A 384 -12.12 12.29 -6.60
CA GLU A 384 -11.43 11.14 -7.17
C GLU A 384 -10.92 10.14 -6.12
N TRP A 385 -10.33 10.64 -5.02
CA TRP A 385 -9.93 9.82 -3.88
C TRP A 385 -11.10 9.05 -3.21
N ALA A 386 -12.27 9.70 -3.09
CA ALA A 386 -13.47 9.04 -2.56
C ALA A 386 -13.99 7.94 -3.50
N ASN A 387 -13.77 8.06 -4.81
CA ASN A 387 -14.11 7.04 -5.78
C ASN A 387 -13.25 5.78 -5.62
N ALA A 388 -11.94 5.94 -5.41
CA ALA A 388 -11.04 4.83 -5.15
C ALA A 388 -11.41 4.05 -3.86
N LEU A 389 -11.82 4.76 -2.80
CA LEU A 389 -12.34 4.13 -1.58
C LEU A 389 -13.65 3.37 -1.80
N LEU A 390 -14.55 3.89 -2.66
CA LEU A 390 -15.80 3.20 -3.00
C LEU A 390 -15.57 1.94 -3.83
N ASP A 391 -14.53 1.91 -4.66
CA ASP A 391 -14.13 0.72 -5.41
C ASP A 391 -13.54 -0.35 -4.50
N ASP A 392 -12.70 0.05 -3.56
CA ASP A 392 -12.13 -0.85 -2.55
C ASP A 392 -13.21 -1.41 -1.62
N ALA A 393 -14.15 -0.56 -1.18
CA ALA A 393 -15.30 -0.98 -0.40
C ALA A 393 -16.15 -2.02 -1.12
N ALA A 394 -16.28 -1.96 -2.47
CA ALA A 394 -17.05 -2.95 -3.22
C ALA A 394 -16.48 -4.37 -3.04
N GLY A 395 -15.18 -4.54 -3.15
CA GLY A 395 -14.50 -5.82 -2.92
C GLY A 395 -14.63 -6.30 -1.46
N ALA A 396 -14.55 -5.37 -0.50
CA ALA A 396 -14.74 -5.70 0.91
C ALA A 396 -16.16 -6.18 1.22
N HIS A 397 -17.20 -5.52 0.69
CA HIS A 397 -18.59 -5.94 0.83
C HIS A 397 -18.84 -7.30 0.18
N GLU A 398 -18.33 -7.53 -1.03
CA GLU A 398 -18.45 -8.82 -1.71
C GLU A 398 -17.81 -9.95 -0.90
N THR A 399 -16.55 -9.76 -0.46
CA THR A 399 -15.82 -10.75 0.34
C THR A 399 -16.54 -11.04 1.66
N ALA A 400 -16.99 -9.99 2.37
CA ALA A 400 -17.67 -10.14 3.65
C ALA A 400 -19.02 -10.86 3.54
N LEU A 401 -19.79 -10.56 2.52
CA LEU A 401 -21.09 -11.22 2.28
C LEU A 401 -20.90 -12.68 1.82
N CYS A 402 -19.89 -12.96 0.96
CA CYS A 402 -19.62 -14.32 0.51
C CYS A 402 -19.14 -15.24 1.64
N ALA A 403 -18.26 -14.74 2.49
CA ALA A 403 -17.53 -15.55 3.48
C ALA A 403 -17.93 -15.19 4.92
N ALA A 404 -19.15 -14.69 5.15
CA ALA A 404 -19.58 -14.21 6.46
C ALA A 404 -19.41 -15.25 7.59
N THR A 405 -19.76 -16.50 7.30
CA THR A 405 -19.67 -17.61 8.27
C THR A 405 -18.21 -17.95 8.58
N GLU A 406 -17.37 -18.11 7.56
CA GLU A 406 -15.95 -18.44 7.69
C GLU A 406 -15.17 -17.32 8.39
N LEU A 407 -15.59 -16.07 8.17
CA LEU A 407 -15.03 -14.90 8.83
C LEU A 407 -15.56 -14.68 10.26
N GLY A 408 -16.58 -15.46 10.67
CA GLY A 408 -17.24 -15.30 11.96
C GLY A 408 -18.01 -14.00 12.08
N LEU A 409 -18.52 -13.48 10.97
CA LEU A 409 -19.34 -12.27 10.96
C LEU A 409 -20.77 -12.60 11.43
N THR A 410 -21.32 -11.70 12.22
CA THR A 410 -22.75 -11.62 12.47
C THR A 410 -23.34 -10.59 11.52
N GLY A 411 -24.40 -10.95 10.80
CA GLY A 411 -25.04 -10.04 9.86
C GLY A 411 -26.54 -9.91 10.13
N ALA A 412 -27.12 -8.78 9.68
CA ALA A 412 -28.54 -8.56 9.66
C ALA A 412 -28.97 -7.82 8.38
N VAL A 413 -30.18 -8.11 7.91
CA VAL A 413 -30.80 -7.45 6.76
C VAL A 413 -32.13 -6.82 7.18
N LEU A 414 -32.38 -5.61 6.73
CA LEU A 414 -33.66 -4.92 6.91
C LEU A 414 -34.55 -5.20 5.69
N ARG A 415 -35.70 -5.85 5.93
CA ARG A 415 -36.71 -6.04 4.88
C ARG A 415 -37.89 -5.07 5.07
N VAL A 416 -38.25 -4.41 3.97
CA VAL A 416 -39.44 -3.58 3.86
C VAL A 416 -40.22 -4.04 2.63
N ALA A 417 -41.48 -4.38 2.80
CA ALA A 417 -42.34 -4.92 1.73
C ALA A 417 -41.66 -6.08 0.93
N GLY A 418 -40.97 -6.98 1.64
CA GLY A 418 -40.28 -8.14 1.07
C GLY A 418 -38.95 -7.85 0.39
N ARG A 419 -38.49 -6.61 0.30
CA ARG A 419 -37.21 -6.22 -0.30
C ARG A 419 -36.17 -5.84 0.74
N ILE A 420 -34.92 -6.21 0.52
CA ILE A 420 -33.80 -5.75 1.35
C ILE A 420 -33.55 -4.26 1.08
N ARG A 421 -33.58 -3.45 2.14
CA ARG A 421 -33.39 -2.00 2.11
C ARG A 421 -32.21 -1.54 2.94
N ALA A 422 -31.65 -2.41 3.76
CA ALA A 422 -30.38 -2.20 4.40
C ALA A 422 -29.77 -3.54 4.83
N TYR A 423 -28.46 -3.55 5.03
CA TYR A 423 -27.77 -4.65 5.70
C TYR A 423 -26.58 -4.12 6.50
N THR A 424 -26.18 -4.91 7.49
CA THR A 424 -25.05 -4.62 8.35
C THR A 424 -24.34 -5.91 8.72
N LEU A 425 -22.99 -5.86 8.83
CA LEU A 425 -22.13 -6.97 9.22
C LEU A 425 -21.18 -6.51 10.31
N GLY A 426 -20.96 -7.34 11.30
CA GLY A 426 -20.04 -7.06 12.40
C GLY A 426 -19.49 -8.32 13.03
N LEU A 427 -18.57 -8.14 13.98
CA LEU A 427 -17.89 -9.22 14.69
C LEU A 427 -17.55 -8.83 16.14
N TRP A 428 -17.23 -9.81 16.95
CA TRP A 428 -16.71 -9.61 18.28
C TRP A 428 -15.19 -9.41 18.26
N LEU A 429 -14.72 -8.24 18.74
CA LEU A 429 -13.30 -8.00 18.96
C LEU A 429 -12.81 -8.66 20.26
N ASN A 430 -13.66 -8.68 21.26
CA ASN A 430 -13.48 -9.40 22.53
C ASN A 430 -14.84 -9.67 23.18
N ARG A 431 -14.83 -10.16 24.43
CA ARG A 431 -16.08 -10.54 25.13
C ARG A 431 -17.06 -9.39 25.38
N SER A 432 -16.60 -8.14 25.33
CA SER A 432 -17.41 -6.95 25.66
C SER A 432 -17.54 -5.93 24.55
N VAL A 433 -16.74 -6.07 23.47
CA VAL A 433 -16.72 -5.12 22.34
C VAL A 433 -17.16 -5.81 21.08
N PHE A 434 -18.25 -5.32 20.50
CA PHE A 434 -18.74 -5.70 19.19
C PHE A 434 -18.37 -4.62 18.17
N CYS A 435 -17.83 -5.00 17.03
CA CYS A 435 -17.44 -4.08 15.94
C CYS A 435 -18.43 -4.20 14.79
N ILE A 436 -18.98 -3.08 14.35
CA ILE A 436 -19.75 -2.97 13.11
C ILE A 436 -18.75 -2.62 11.99
N LEU A 437 -18.52 -3.58 11.09
CA LEU A 437 -17.55 -3.44 9.99
C LEU A 437 -18.15 -2.78 8.76
N LEU A 438 -19.32 -3.22 8.35
CA LEU A 438 -19.96 -2.80 7.10
C LEU A 438 -21.44 -2.53 7.35
N GLU A 439 -21.93 -1.42 6.81
CA GLU A 439 -23.35 -1.07 6.84
C GLU A 439 -23.74 -0.30 5.58
N VAL A 440 -24.83 -0.71 4.95
CA VAL A 440 -25.43 -0.03 3.80
C VAL A 440 -26.93 0.08 4.01
N ALA A 441 -27.48 1.27 3.77
CA ALA A 441 -28.92 1.50 3.78
C ALA A 441 -29.35 2.26 2.53
N ASP A 442 -30.53 1.92 2.02
CA ASP A 442 -31.18 2.61 0.92
C ASP A 442 -31.35 4.10 1.27
N ARG A 443 -30.78 4.98 0.48
CA ARG A 443 -30.80 6.43 0.74
C ARG A 443 -32.16 7.07 0.54
N ASP A 444 -33.02 6.42 -0.25
CA ASP A 444 -34.38 6.90 -0.49
C ASP A 444 -35.31 6.58 0.70
N MET A 445 -34.86 5.73 1.63
CA MET A 445 -35.61 5.38 2.84
C MET A 445 -35.11 6.16 4.06
N VAL A 446 -35.70 7.32 4.28
CA VAL A 446 -35.31 8.21 5.37
C VAL A 446 -35.41 7.51 6.73
N GLY A 447 -34.28 7.47 7.45
CA GLY A 447 -34.16 6.87 8.77
C GLY A 447 -33.85 5.36 8.80
N ALA A 448 -33.80 4.67 7.65
CA ALA A 448 -33.49 3.24 7.57
C ALA A 448 -32.09 2.93 8.16
N GLY A 449 -31.05 3.70 7.82
CA GLY A 449 -29.71 3.52 8.38
C GLY A 449 -29.70 3.68 9.91
N ALA A 450 -30.33 4.75 10.44
CA ALA A 450 -30.40 4.93 11.89
C ALA A 450 -31.16 3.78 12.58
N PHE A 451 -32.20 3.27 11.97
CA PHE A 451 -32.96 2.15 12.49
C PHE A 451 -32.12 0.86 12.50
N VAL A 452 -31.48 0.51 11.38
CA VAL A 452 -30.63 -0.69 11.29
C VAL A 452 -29.50 -0.63 12.30
N PHE A 453 -28.80 0.49 12.37
CA PHE A 453 -27.71 0.71 13.32
C PHE A 453 -28.16 0.47 14.76
N ARG A 454 -29.28 1.10 15.19
CA ARG A 454 -29.82 0.93 16.53
C ARG A 454 -30.23 -0.52 16.82
N GLU A 455 -30.96 -1.14 15.92
CA GLU A 455 -31.47 -2.51 16.13
C GLU A 455 -30.33 -3.55 16.14
N PHE A 456 -29.30 -3.34 15.31
CA PHE A 456 -28.12 -4.20 15.34
C PHE A 456 -27.31 -4.03 16.62
N CYS A 457 -27.15 -2.80 17.12
CA CYS A 457 -26.60 -2.54 18.45
C CYS A 457 -27.42 -3.22 19.55
N ARG A 458 -28.77 -3.24 19.44
CA ARG A 458 -29.65 -3.94 20.38
C ARG A 458 -29.39 -5.45 20.37
N GLN A 459 -29.22 -6.05 19.20
CA GLN A 459 -28.88 -7.48 19.11
C GLN A 459 -27.50 -7.76 19.74
N ALA A 460 -26.51 -6.89 19.54
CA ALA A 460 -25.20 -7.02 20.17
C ALA A 460 -25.27 -6.85 21.70
N LEU A 461 -26.00 -5.86 22.19
CA LEU A 461 -26.23 -5.63 23.63
C LEU A 461 -26.88 -6.86 24.27
N ALA A 462 -27.93 -7.39 23.66
CA ALA A 462 -28.62 -8.60 24.13
C ALA A 462 -27.71 -9.84 24.22
N LYS A 463 -26.63 -9.86 23.43
CA LYS A 463 -25.58 -10.90 23.44
C LYS A 463 -24.41 -10.57 24.36
N GLY A 464 -24.46 -9.45 25.11
CA GLY A 464 -23.46 -9.08 26.10
C GLY A 464 -22.45 -8.00 25.68
N ALA A 465 -22.66 -7.32 24.56
CA ALA A 465 -21.81 -6.19 24.19
C ALA A 465 -22.00 -5.02 25.17
N CYS A 466 -20.92 -4.58 25.80
CA CYS A 466 -20.91 -3.33 26.56
C CYS A 466 -20.59 -2.14 25.65
N TRP A 467 -19.78 -2.39 24.62
CA TRP A 467 -19.24 -1.40 23.73
C TRP A 467 -19.46 -1.76 22.26
N ILE A 468 -19.69 -0.74 21.44
CA ILE A 468 -19.77 -0.84 19.99
C ILE A 468 -18.61 -0.04 19.40
N ASN A 469 -17.73 -0.70 18.62
CA ASN A 469 -16.72 -0.07 17.78
C ASN A 469 -17.31 0.06 16.36
N THR A 470 -17.09 1.19 15.70
CA THR A 470 -17.55 1.41 14.31
C THR A 470 -16.40 1.76 13.36
N MET A 471 -15.19 1.38 13.70
CA MET A 471 -13.98 1.71 12.93
C MET A 471 -13.66 3.22 12.92
N ASP A 472 -12.63 3.61 12.17
CA ASP A 472 -12.29 5.00 11.88
C ASP A 472 -13.23 5.63 10.83
N ASP A 473 -13.02 6.89 10.49
CA ASP A 473 -13.80 7.63 9.49
C ASP A 473 -13.07 7.77 8.13
N SER A 474 -11.93 7.09 7.96
CA SER A 474 -11.10 7.12 6.74
C SER A 474 -10.75 8.56 6.29
N GLY A 475 -10.69 9.52 7.22
CA GLY A 475 -10.45 10.93 6.93
C GLY A 475 -11.59 11.61 6.14
N LEU A 476 -12.78 10.99 6.06
CA LEU A 476 -13.94 11.53 5.35
C LEU A 476 -14.81 12.39 6.29
N PRO A 477 -14.89 13.73 6.10
CA PRO A 477 -15.66 14.61 6.97
C PRO A 477 -17.15 14.23 7.11
N SER A 478 -17.74 13.69 6.03
CA SER A 478 -19.12 13.23 6.03
C SER A 478 -19.32 11.99 6.91
N LEU A 479 -18.34 11.07 6.93
CA LEU A 479 -18.37 9.87 7.76
C LEU A 479 -18.08 10.22 9.22
N ALA A 480 -17.09 11.09 9.47
CA ALA A 480 -16.81 11.62 10.80
C ALA A 480 -18.07 12.27 11.41
N LYS A 481 -18.77 13.13 10.65
CA LYS A 481 -20.02 13.74 11.09
C LYS A 481 -21.10 12.70 11.40
N ALA A 482 -21.24 11.67 10.59
CA ALA A 482 -22.21 10.60 10.81
C ALA A 482 -21.91 9.82 12.09
N LYS A 483 -20.63 9.53 12.36
CA LYS A 483 -20.20 8.83 13.58
C LYS A 483 -20.37 9.72 14.83
N GLN A 484 -19.97 10.99 14.76
CA GLN A 484 -20.14 11.96 15.85
C GLN A 484 -21.62 12.20 16.21
N TRP A 485 -22.55 11.99 15.28
CA TRP A 485 -23.99 12.12 15.52
C TRP A 485 -24.52 11.17 16.60
N TYR A 486 -23.79 10.08 16.86
CA TYR A 486 -24.11 9.11 17.92
C TYR A 486 -23.30 9.29 19.21
N HIS A 487 -22.58 10.41 19.37
CA HIS A 487 -21.85 10.81 20.56
C HIS A 487 -20.94 9.72 21.13
N PRO A 488 -19.80 9.41 20.48
CA PRO A 488 -18.87 8.38 20.93
C PRO A 488 -18.37 8.70 22.34
N ARG A 489 -18.31 7.70 23.21
CA ARG A 489 -17.77 7.83 24.57
C ARG A 489 -16.25 7.92 24.59
N ARG A 490 -15.59 7.29 23.61
CA ARG A 490 -14.14 7.31 23.45
C ARG A 490 -13.79 7.29 21.98
N LEU A 491 -12.68 7.91 21.66
CA LEU A 491 -11.95 7.73 20.41
C LEU A 491 -10.73 6.88 20.77
N LEU A 492 -10.60 5.72 20.13
CA LEU A 492 -9.47 4.82 20.36
C LEU A 492 -8.31 5.25 19.46
N PRO A 493 -7.19 5.73 20.03
CA PRO A 493 -6.07 6.19 19.23
C PRO A 493 -5.49 5.06 18.41
N ASN A 494 -5.13 5.37 17.18
CA ASN A 494 -4.51 4.48 16.24
C ASN A 494 -3.30 5.18 15.61
N TYR A 495 -2.18 4.45 15.40
CA TYR A 495 -0.94 5.06 14.97
C TYR A 495 -0.35 4.35 13.77
N VAL A 496 0.40 5.11 12.98
CA VAL A 496 1.32 4.65 11.93
C VAL A 496 2.75 4.88 12.41
N VAL A 497 3.61 3.92 12.18
CA VAL A 497 5.02 3.98 12.56
C VAL A 497 5.89 3.86 11.33
N THR A 498 6.86 4.76 11.21
CA THR A 498 7.86 4.79 10.13
C THR A 498 9.27 4.92 10.70
N GLU A 499 10.26 4.56 9.90
CA GLU A 499 11.66 4.88 10.27
C GLU A 499 11.91 6.38 10.08
N CYS A 500 12.66 6.98 11.00
CA CYS A 500 13.14 8.35 10.80
C CYS A 500 13.99 8.42 9.53
N ARG A 501 13.59 9.25 8.59
CA ARG A 501 14.43 9.57 7.43
C ARG A 501 15.65 10.36 7.93
N ARG A 502 16.82 9.73 7.92
CA ARG A 502 18.10 10.39 8.20
C ARG A 502 18.64 11.04 6.93
#